data_b29659c2dbb868682569322b6e95d0d3
#
_entry.id   b29659c2dbb868682569322b6e95d0d3
#
_cell.length_a   1.000
_cell.length_b   1.000
_cell.length_c   1.000
_cell.angle_alpha   90.00
_cell.angle_beta   90.00
_cell.angle_gamma   90.00
#
_symmetry.space_group_name_H-M   'P 1'
#
loop_
_entity.id
_entity.type
_entity.pdbx_description
1 polymer ?
#
loop_
_entity_poly.entity_id
_entity_poly.type
_entity_poly.pdbx_seq_one_letter_code
_entity_poly.pdbx_strand_id
1 'polypeptide(L)'
;IRSDRSIPLIIKGQRFSNKKIKGLTLKKQKDRTILFFDKNKQKIYDLKNEQKFSVRSSDKRGIWVGNKRYAGKLNIFIRDNDILIVNVIGIEKYLSSVVGSEMPAKWPLEALKAQAIASRTYALKQKGNSFYDIDSTNKNQVYIGLEARTNKTSRAVNTTTSLVLTYN
;
A
#
# COMPACT_ATOMS: atom_id res chain seq x y z
N ILE A 1 4.43 -9.32 6.80
CA ILE A 1 3.62 -9.35 5.57
C ILE A 1 3.11 -10.77 5.38
N ARG A 2 1.84 -10.96 5.14
CA ARG A 2 1.23 -12.28 4.94
C ARG A 2 0.12 -12.26 3.89
N SER A 3 -0.12 -13.42 3.28
CA SER A 3 -1.31 -13.66 2.47
C SER A 3 -2.52 -13.98 3.34
N ASP A 4 -3.69 -13.92 2.76
CA ASP A 4 -4.91 -14.44 3.37
C ASP A 4 -5.19 -15.84 2.82
N ARG A 5 -5.43 -16.82 3.71
CA ARG A 5 -5.73 -18.23 3.39
C ARG A 5 -4.68 -18.91 2.48
N SER A 6 -5.15 -19.55 1.41
CA SER A 6 -4.33 -20.42 0.54
C SER A 6 -3.66 -19.70 -0.64
N ILE A 7 -4.02 -18.42 -0.91
CA ILE A 7 -3.47 -17.69 -2.05
C ILE A 7 -2.07 -17.19 -1.69
N PRO A 8 -1.00 -17.65 -2.37
CA PRO A 8 0.35 -17.27 -2.00
C PRO A 8 0.68 -15.83 -2.37
N LEU A 9 1.63 -15.26 -1.66
CA LEU A 9 2.36 -14.08 -2.09
C LEU A 9 3.42 -14.47 -3.11
N ILE A 10 3.68 -13.61 -4.07
CA ILE A 10 4.78 -13.74 -5.02
C ILE A 10 5.80 -12.66 -4.69
N ILE A 11 7.01 -13.08 -4.32
CA ILE A 11 8.13 -12.18 -4.08
C ILE A 11 9.06 -12.16 -5.28
N LYS A 12 9.47 -10.95 -5.72
CA LYS A 12 10.40 -10.71 -6.82
C LYS A 12 11.43 -9.65 -6.44
N GLY A 13 12.69 -9.93 -6.68
CA GLY A 13 13.81 -9.02 -6.44
C GLY A 13 15.10 -9.67 -6.95
N GLN A 14 16.25 -9.02 -6.77
CA GLN A 14 17.54 -9.55 -7.23
C GLN A 14 17.83 -10.98 -6.75
N ARG A 15 17.45 -11.29 -5.51
CA ARG A 15 17.64 -12.61 -4.88
C ARG A 15 16.41 -13.51 -4.98
N PHE A 16 15.30 -13.03 -5.57
CA PHE A 16 14.02 -13.73 -5.55
C PHE A 16 13.39 -13.76 -6.95
N SER A 17 13.43 -14.89 -7.58
CA SER A 17 12.81 -15.09 -8.90
C SER A 17 11.38 -15.61 -8.76
N ASN A 18 10.39 -14.69 -8.63
CA ASN A 18 8.96 -15.03 -8.55
C ASN A 18 8.61 -16.13 -7.52
N LYS A 19 9.28 -16.14 -6.38
CA LYS A 19 9.08 -17.16 -5.36
C LYS A 19 7.69 -17.03 -4.73
N LYS A 20 6.95 -18.14 -4.67
CA LYS A 20 5.68 -18.24 -3.94
C LYS A 20 5.94 -18.47 -2.45
N ILE A 21 5.30 -17.67 -1.59
CA ILE A 21 5.42 -17.74 -0.13
C ILE A 21 4.05 -17.50 0.52
N LYS A 22 3.85 -17.97 1.74
CA LYS A 22 2.65 -17.68 2.54
C LYS A 22 2.76 -16.35 3.29
N GLY A 23 3.96 -16.00 3.69
CA GLY A 23 4.24 -14.77 4.39
C GLY A 23 5.73 -14.54 4.54
N LEU A 24 6.09 -13.36 5.01
CA LEU A 24 7.45 -12.99 5.36
C LEU A 24 7.45 -12.06 6.57
N THR A 25 8.51 -12.15 7.35
CA THR A 25 8.80 -11.22 8.44
C THR A 25 10.13 -10.53 8.16
N LEU A 26 10.13 -9.21 8.29
CA LEU A 26 11.33 -8.39 8.26
C LEU A 26 11.65 -7.99 9.68
N LYS A 27 12.88 -8.21 10.11
CA LYS A 27 13.35 -7.84 11.45
C LYS A 27 14.62 -7.03 11.34
N LYS A 28 14.60 -5.81 11.86
CA LYS A 28 15.77 -4.97 12.02
C LYS A 28 16.64 -5.54 13.15
N GLN A 29 17.91 -5.67 12.92
CA GLN A 29 18.94 -5.96 13.94
C GLN A 29 20.05 -4.93 13.77
N LYS A 30 20.65 -4.48 14.89
CA LYS A 30 21.66 -3.39 14.98
C LYS A 30 22.10 -2.77 13.63
N ASP A 31 22.77 -3.50 12.78
CA ASP A 31 23.41 -3.08 11.53
C ASP A 31 22.91 -3.83 10.28
N ARG A 32 21.86 -4.66 10.39
CA ARG A 32 21.33 -5.44 9.28
C ARG A 32 19.84 -5.70 9.41
N THR A 33 19.19 -5.93 8.28
CA THR A 33 17.80 -6.38 8.21
C THR A 33 17.76 -7.85 7.83
N ILE A 34 17.04 -8.64 8.62
CA ILE A 34 16.87 -10.08 8.38
C ILE A 34 15.46 -10.33 7.87
N LEU A 35 15.38 -11.10 6.79
CA LEU A 35 14.13 -11.57 6.23
C LEU A 35 13.94 -13.05 6.55
N PHE A 36 12.79 -13.37 7.10
CA PHE A 36 12.34 -14.73 7.36
C PHE A 36 11.17 -15.08 6.45
N PHE A 37 11.21 -16.24 5.81
CA PHE A 37 10.05 -16.82 5.17
C PHE A 37 9.44 -17.85 6.10
N ASP A 38 8.10 -17.74 6.30
CA ASP A 38 7.28 -18.64 7.09
C ASP A 38 7.49 -18.59 8.62
N LYS A 39 6.47 -19.11 9.33
CA LYS A 39 6.43 -19.15 10.81
C LYS A 39 7.58 -19.97 11.42
N ASN A 40 8.11 -20.93 10.70
CA ASN A 40 9.15 -21.84 11.21
C ASN A 40 10.57 -21.29 11.09
N LYS A 41 10.76 -20.04 10.66
CA LYS A 41 12.07 -19.36 10.57
C LYS A 41 13.17 -20.15 9.83
N GLN A 42 12.80 -21.11 8.98
CA GLN A 42 13.73 -22.08 8.39
C GLN A 42 14.67 -21.49 7.33
N LYS A 43 14.40 -20.31 6.80
CA LYS A 43 15.26 -19.67 5.82
C LYS A 43 15.45 -18.21 6.12
N ILE A 44 16.68 -17.85 6.51
CA ILE A 44 17.10 -16.50 6.88
C ILE A 44 17.84 -15.91 5.68
N TYR A 45 17.48 -14.69 5.29
CA TYR A 45 18.21 -13.90 4.33
C TYR A 45 18.70 -12.63 5.01
N ASP A 46 19.98 -12.40 4.99
CA ASP A 46 20.57 -11.12 5.40
C ASP A 46 20.38 -10.14 4.25
N LEU A 47 19.62 -9.08 4.50
CA LEU A 47 19.38 -8.00 3.55
C LEU A 47 20.32 -6.84 3.88
N LYS A 48 21.23 -6.56 2.96
CA LYS A 48 22.11 -5.39 3.04
C LYS A 48 21.33 -4.11 2.69
N ASN A 49 21.90 -2.96 3.03
CA ASN A 49 21.38 -1.66 2.61
C ASN A 49 21.18 -1.60 1.09
N GLU A 50 20.25 -0.77 0.67
CA GLU A 50 19.90 -0.51 -0.74
C GLU A 50 19.26 -1.70 -1.49
N GLN A 51 18.86 -2.75 -0.79
CA GLN A 51 18.13 -3.83 -1.43
C GLN A 51 16.65 -3.47 -1.63
N LYS A 52 16.17 -3.80 -2.82
CA LYS A 52 14.78 -3.64 -3.21
C LYS A 52 14.18 -4.97 -3.64
N PHE A 53 12.99 -5.26 -3.15
CA PHE A 53 12.17 -6.35 -3.66
C PHE A 53 10.69 -5.98 -3.62
N SER A 54 9.87 -6.71 -4.35
CA SER A 54 8.44 -6.49 -4.39
C SER A 54 7.67 -7.72 -3.93
N VAL A 55 6.50 -7.47 -3.36
CA VAL A 55 5.54 -8.50 -2.96
C VAL A 55 4.21 -8.19 -3.64
N ARG A 56 3.61 -9.19 -4.28
CA ARG A 56 2.28 -9.11 -4.89
C ARG A 56 1.45 -10.33 -4.56
N SER A 57 0.14 -10.19 -4.67
CA SER A 57 -0.81 -11.29 -4.56
C SER A 57 -1.88 -11.17 -5.65
N SER A 58 -2.41 -12.28 -6.10
CA SER A 58 -3.63 -12.33 -6.91
C SER A 58 -4.90 -12.27 -6.07
N ASP A 59 -4.77 -12.28 -4.75
CA ASP A 59 -5.91 -12.18 -3.84
C ASP A 59 -6.53 -10.77 -3.89
N LYS A 60 -7.79 -10.69 -4.34
CA LYS A 60 -8.55 -9.42 -4.38
C LYS A 60 -8.77 -8.80 -3.00
N ARG A 61 -8.64 -9.59 -1.93
CA ARG A 61 -8.76 -9.11 -0.55
C ARG A 61 -7.51 -8.38 -0.06
N GLY A 62 -6.40 -8.41 -0.84
CA GLY A 62 -5.19 -7.66 -0.58
C GLY A 62 -4.13 -8.44 0.21
N ILE A 63 -3.06 -7.71 0.55
CA ILE A 63 -1.88 -8.21 1.25
C ILE A 63 -1.90 -7.63 2.66
N TRP A 64 -1.73 -8.46 3.67
CA TRP A 64 -1.61 -8.02 5.05
C TRP A 64 -0.20 -7.48 5.36
N VAL A 65 -0.15 -6.29 5.92
CA VAL A 65 1.04 -5.70 6.53
C VAL A 65 0.69 -5.36 7.99
N GLY A 66 1.21 -6.12 8.92
CA GLY A 66 0.73 -6.06 10.30
C GLY A 66 -0.76 -6.42 10.37
N ASN A 67 -1.57 -5.49 10.86
CA ASN A 67 -3.01 -5.60 11.04
C ASN A 67 -3.85 -4.88 9.96
N LYS A 68 -3.20 -4.35 8.91
CA LYS A 68 -3.86 -3.62 7.82
C LYS A 68 -3.67 -4.36 6.49
N ARG A 69 -4.63 -4.22 5.58
CA ARG A 69 -4.60 -4.83 4.24
C ARG A 69 -4.39 -3.77 3.16
N TYR A 70 -3.59 -4.13 2.18
CA TYR A 70 -3.26 -3.25 1.06
C TYR A 70 -3.51 -3.95 -0.27
N ALA A 71 -4.22 -3.27 -1.18
CA ALA A 71 -4.38 -3.73 -2.55
C ALA A 71 -3.13 -3.40 -3.37
N GLY A 72 -2.98 -4.03 -4.54
CA GLY A 72 -1.88 -3.75 -5.45
C GLY A 72 -0.59 -4.50 -5.09
N LYS A 73 0.54 -3.85 -5.28
CA LYS A 73 1.88 -4.38 -5.07
C LYS A 73 2.56 -3.61 -3.94
N LEU A 74 3.36 -4.29 -3.15
CA LEU A 74 4.23 -3.67 -2.16
C LEU A 74 5.67 -3.69 -2.67
N ASN A 75 6.32 -2.54 -2.74
CA ASN A 75 7.76 -2.43 -2.90
C ASN A 75 8.37 -2.24 -1.52
N ILE A 76 9.37 -3.05 -1.21
CA ILE A 76 10.11 -2.99 0.05
C ILE A 76 11.53 -2.53 -0.27
N PHE A 77 11.97 -1.49 0.40
CA PHE A 77 13.31 -0.95 0.31
C PHE A 77 14.00 -1.10 1.68
N ILE A 78 15.23 -1.57 1.66
CA ILE A 78 16.11 -1.59 2.83
C ILE A 78 17.13 -0.50 2.61
N ARG A 79 17.08 0.54 3.44
CA ARG A 79 17.97 1.69 3.34
C ARG A 79 18.34 2.19 4.73
N ASP A 80 19.61 2.53 4.91
CA ASP A 80 20.14 3.08 6.17
C ASP A 80 19.67 2.26 7.39
N ASN A 81 19.62 0.94 7.19
CA ASN A 81 19.12 -0.03 8.15
C ASN A 81 17.62 0.14 8.51
N ASP A 82 16.89 0.90 7.74
CA ASP A 82 15.42 1.06 7.87
C ASP A 82 14.65 0.29 6.79
N ILE A 83 13.40 -0.02 7.11
CA ILE A 83 12.50 -0.76 6.22
C ILE A 83 11.42 0.20 5.75
N LEU A 84 11.48 0.58 4.48
CA LEU A 84 10.43 1.37 3.83
C LEU A 84 9.53 0.44 3.00
N ILE A 85 8.23 0.48 3.29
CA ILE A 85 7.21 -0.28 2.53
C ILE A 85 6.36 0.70 1.75
N VAL A 86 6.42 0.62 0.43
CA VAL A 86 5.67 1.47 -0.49
C VAL A 86 4.58 0.66 -1.17
N ASN A 87 3.34 1.09 -1.02
CA ASN A 87 2.21 0.47 -1.72
C ASN A 87 2.06 1.07 -3.12
N VAL A 88 2.20 0.25 -4.15
CA VAL A 88 1.98 0.63 -5.55
C VAL A 88 0.59 0.20 -5.96
N ILE A 89 -0.28 1.17 -6.20
CA ILE A 89 -1.71 0.97 -6.41
C ILE A 89 -2.25 2.00 -7.42
N GLY A 90 -3.25 1.64 -8.19
CA GLY A 90 -3.93 2.60 -9.07
C GLY A 90 -4.73 3.64 -8.28
N ILE A 91 -4.76 4.87 -8.79
CA ILE A 91 -5.30 6.04 -8.07
C ILE A 91 -6.74 5.84 -7.60
N GLU A 92 -7.64 5.29 -8.41
CA GLU A 92 -9.04 5.12 -8.02
C GLU A 92 -9.21 4.11 -6.87
N LYS A 93 -8.39 3.07 -6.82
CA LYS A 93 -8.36 2.14 -5.69
C LYS A 93 -7.78 2.78 -4.43
N TYR A 94 -6.76 3.61 -4.57
CA TYR A 94 -6.18 4.40 -3.51
C TYR A 94 -7.20 5.36 -2.91
N LEU A 95 -7.87 6.15 -3.76
CA LEU A 95 -8.86 7.14 -3.35
C LEU A 95 -10.06 6.53 -2.62
N SER A 96 -10.50 5.32 -2.98
CA SER A 96 -11.58 4.65 -2.27
C SER A 96 -11.29 4.43 -0.77
N SER A 97 -10.00 4.26 -0.43
CA SER A 97 -9.55 4.17 0.96
C SER A 97 -9.30 5.54 1.58
N VAL A 98 -8.71 6.47 0.84
CA VAL A 98 -8.46 7.84 1.31
C VAL A 98 -9.75 8.53 1.70
N VAL A 99 -10.77 8.51 0.84
CA VAL A 99 -12.08 9.11 1.14
C VAL A 99 -12.68 8.54 2.43
N GLY A 100 -12.53 7.23 2.65
CA GLY A 100 -13.02 6.59 3.87
C GLY A 100 -12.16 6.87 5.11
N SER A 101 -10.89 7.27 4.92
CA SER A 101 -10.01 7.67 6.02
C SER A 101 -10.19 9.13 6.41
N GLU A 102 -10.51 10.00 5.45
CA GLU A 102 -10.65 11.44 5.64
C GLU A 102 -12.06 11.87 6.06
N MET A 103 -13.08 11.11 5.65
CA MET A 103 -14.48 11.46 5.91
C MET A 103 -15.29 10.28 6.45
N PRO A 104 -16.22 10.54 7.40
CA PRO A 104 -17.14 9.52 7.86
C PRO A 104 -17.99 8.98 6.70
N ALA A 105 -18.00 7.66 6.49
CA ALA A 105 -18.73 7.02 5.40
C ALA A 105 -20.27 7.24 5.47
N LYS A 106 -20.81 7.67 6.62
CA LYS A 106 -22.21 8.04 6.82
C LYS A 106 -22.62 9.33 6.14
N TRP A 107 -21.69 10.21 5.81
CA TRP A 107 -21.98 11.48 5.17
C TRP A 107 -22.69 11.31 3.81
N PRO A 108 -23.41 12.33 3.31
CA PRO A 108 -24.07 12.28 2.01
C PRO A 108 -23.12 11.85 0.88
N LEU A 109 -23.64 11.14 -0.11
CA LEU A 109 -22.83 10.65 -1.23
C LEU A 109 -22.16 11.79 -1.98
N GLU A 110 -22.84 12.91 -2.15
CA GLU A 110 -22.31 14.09 -2.85
C GLU A 110 -21.11 14.71 -2.12
N ALA A 111 -21.12 14.72 -0.77
CA ALA A 111 -19.96 15.16 0.01
C ALA A 111 -18.76 14.21 -0.20
N LEU A 112 -19.00 12.91 -0.23
CA LEU A 112 -17.93 11.93 -0.52
C LEU A 112 -17.41 12.03 -1.97
N LYS A 113 -18.26 12.39 -2.94
CA LYS A 113 -17.85 12.69 -4.31
C LYS A 113 -16.97 13.94 -4.38
N ALA A 114 -17.35 15.02 -3.72
CA ALA A 114 -16.53 16.24 -3.63
C ALA A 114 -15.16 15.93 -3.05
N GLN A 115 -15.10 15.16 -1.95
CA GLN A 115 -13.84 14.70 -1.36
C GLN A 115 -13.02 13.85 -2.34
N ALA A 116 -13.65 12.96 -3.11
CA ALA A 116 -12.95 12.14 -4.09
C ALA A 116 -12.28 12.98 -5.18
N ILE A 117 -12.96 14.00 -5.68
CA ILE A 117 -12.43 14.95 -6.68
C ILE A 117 -11.26 15.75 -6.08
N ALA A 118 -11.43 16.31 -4.89
CA ALA A 118 -10.40 17.08 -4.19
C ALA A 118 -9.16 16.20 -3.91
N SER A 119 -9.36 15.01 -3.37
CA SER A 119 -8.28 14.05 -3.06
C SER A 119 -7.54 13.58 -4.31
N ARG A 120 -8.24 13.39 -5.44
CA ARG A 120 -7.62 13.04 -6.73
C ARG A 120 -6.75 14.16 -7.23
N THR A 121 -7.27 15.39 -7.21
CA THR A 121 -6.54 16.59 -7.61
C THR A 121 -5.26 16.75 -6.80
N TYR A 122 -5.37 16.62 -5.47
CA TYR A 122 -4.22 16.68 -4.58
C TYR A 122 -3.19 15.59 -4.90
N ALA A 123 -3.63 14.33 -5.01
CA ALA A 123 -2.73 13.20 -5.26
C ALA A 123 -1.97 13.35 -6.59
N LEU A 124 -2.63 13.79 -7.66
CA LEU A 124 -2.02 14.00 -8.97
C LEU A 124 -1.05 15.17 -9.00
N LYS A 125 -1.21 16.16 -8.11
CA LYS A 125 -0.31 17.31 -7.99
C LYS A 125 0.99 16.99 -7.25
N GLN A 126 1.01 15.93 -6.45
CA GLN A 126 2.20 15.57 -5.67
C GLN A 126 3.35 15.12 -6.58
N LYS A 127 4.55 15.65 -6.32
CA LYS A 127 5.78 15.24 -7.04
C LYS A 127 6.51 14.08 -6.35
N GLY A 128 6.17 13.82 -5.09
CA GLY A 128 6.79 12.75 -4.33
C GLY A 128 8.31 12.88 -4.13
N ASN A 129 8.94 11.75 -3.94
CA ASN A 129 10.39 11.60 -3.86
C ASN A 129 10.85 10.39 -4.68
N SER A 130 12.13 10.02 -4.59
CA SER A 130 12.69 8.89 -5.35
C SER A 130 12.06 7.52 -5.03
N PHE A 131 11.26 7.42 -3.97
CA PHE A 131 10.70 6.15 -3.49
C PHE A 131 9.19 6.07 -3.57
N TYR A 132 8.47 7.18 -3.28
CA TYR A 132 7.02 7.23 -3.26
C TYR A 132 6.49 8.63 -3.64
N ASP A 133 5.27 8.68 -4.14
CA ASP A 133 4.62 9.92 -4.55
C ASP A 133 3.99 10.65 -3.36
N ILE A 134 3.38 9.90 -2.43
CA ILE A 134 2.64 10.44 -1.28
C ILE A 134 2.95 9.60 -0.05
N ASP A 135 3.21 10.24 1.09
CA ASP A 135 3.24 9.52 2.36
C ASP A 135 1.82 9.29 2.91
N SER A 136 1.68 8.31 3.80
CA SER A 136 0.39 7.88 4.35
C SER A 136 -0.01 8.60 5.64
N THR A 137 0.63 9.74 5.94
CA THR A 137 0.38 10.52 7.16
C THR A 137 -0.63 11.62 6.91
N ASN A 138 -1.11 12.25 7.99
CA ASN A 138 -2.00 13.41 7.93
C ASN A 138 -1.32 14.70 7.41
N LYS A 139 0.00 14.67 7.15
CA LYS A 139 0.69 15.76 6.44
C LYS A 139 0.33 15.79 4.96
N ASN A 140 -0.05 14.65 4.39
CA ASN A 140 -0.52 14.52 3.02
C ASN A 140 -1.96 14.00 3.01
N GLN A 141 -2.15 12.70 2.82
CA GLN A 141 -3.48 12.06 2.82
C GLN A 141 -3.44 10.80 3.67
N VAL A 142 -4.35 10.70 4.62
CA VAL A 142 -4.44 9.51 5.47
C VAL A 142 -4.81 8.30 4.63
N TYR A 143 -3.91 7.32 4.58
CA TYR A 143 -4.11 6.07 3.87
C TYR A 143 -3.82 4.89 4.76
N ILE A 144 -4.87 4.24 5.25
CA ILE A 144 -4.76 3.11 6.18
C ILE A 144 -5.03 1.76 5.54
N GLY A 145 -5.06 1.71 4.20
CA GLY A 145 -5.32 0.49 3.44
C GLY A 145 -6.81 0.22 3.23
N LEU A 146 -7.16 -1.04 2.98
CA LEU A 146 -8.51 -1.44 2.58
C LEU A 146 -9.55 -1.35 3.69
N GLU A 147 -9.14 -1.24 4.94
CA GLU A 147 -10.04 -1.17 6.11
C GLU A 147 -10.94 0.06 6.11
N ALA A 148 -10.48 1.18 5.56
CA ALA A 148 -11.28 2.40 5.43
C ALA A 148 -12.28 2.37 4.27
N ARG A 149 -12.09 1.44 3.33
CA ARG A 149 -12.92 1.36 2.13
C ARG A 149 -14.29 0.80 2.45
N THR A 150 -15.34 1.49 1.96
CA THR A 150 -16.74 1.02 2.00
C THR A 150 -17.32 0.99 0.59
N ASN A 151 -18.49 0.36 0.43
CA ASN A 151 -19.22 0.40 -0.85
C ASN A 151 -19.59 1.83 -1.23
N LYS A 152 -19.92 2.68 -0.23
CA LYS A 152 -20.30 4.08 -0.47
C LYS A 152 -19.12 4.93 -0.91
N THR A 153 -17.95 4.79 -0.26
CA THR A 153 -16.72 5.50 -0.69
C THR A 153 -16.25 5.03 -2.06
N SER A 154 -16.34 3.73 -2.33
CA SER A 154 -16.03 3.17 -3.67
C SER A 154 -16.97 3.71 -4.74
N ARG A 155 -18.29 3.82 -4.44
CA ARG A 155 -19.26 4.42 -5.35
C ARG A 155 -18.96 5.89 -5.62
N ALA A 156 -18.66 6.68 -4.59
CA ALA A 156 -18.29 8.10 -4.73
C ALA A 156 -17.10 8.28 -5.68
N VAL A 157 -16.05 7.49 -5.49
CA VAL A 157 -14.85 7.53 -6.34
C VAL A 157 -15.15 7.09 -7.77
N ASN A 158 -15.85 5.98 -7.95
CA ASN A 158 -16.14 5.43 -9.29
C ASN A 158 -17.04 6.37 -10.11
N THR A 159 -18.00 7.04 -9.47
CA THR A 159 -18.91 7.98 -10.18
C THR A 159 -18.28 9.33 -10.48
N THR A 160 -17.08 9.59 -9.95
CA THR A 160 -16.29 10.81 -10.21
C THR A 160 -14.93 10.48 -10.84
N THR A 161 -14.81 9.30 -11.46
CA THR A 161 -13.55 8.87 -12.08
C THR A 161 -13.04 9.90 -13.07
N SER A 162 -11.74 10.19 -13.02
CA SER A 162 -11.03 11.18 -13.86
C SER A 162 -11.42 12.65 -13.64
N LEU A 163 -12.38 12.97 -12.77
CA LEU A 163 -12.71 14.37 -12.46
C LEU A 163 -11.66 14.96 -11.51
N VAL A 164 -11.17 16.15 -11.85
CA VAL A 164 -10.21 16.95 -11.08
C VAL A 164 -10.65 18.40 -11.01
N LEU A 165 -10.16 19.14 -10.03
CA LEU A 165 -10.29 20.58 -9.95
C LEU A 165 -9.20 21.25 -10.80
N THR A 166 -9.60 22.22 -11.61
CA THR A 166 -8.67 23.09 -12.37
C THR A 166 -8.88 24.52 -11.93
N TYR A 167 -7.82 25.32 -12.04
CA TYR A 167 -7.85 26.76 -11.83
C TYR A 167 -7.27 27.41 -13.09
N ASN A 168 -8.01 28.39 -13.63
CA ASN A 168 -7.60 29.21 -14.77
C ASN A 168 -6.82 30.41 -14.28
#